data_9f2b23e09a1cdfca8f76f5dd5650c825
#
_entry.id   9f2b23e09a1cdfca8f76f5dd5650c825
#
_cell.length_a   1.000
_cell.length_b   1.000
_cell.length_c   1.000
_cell.angle_alpha   90.00
_cell.angle_beta   90.00
_cell.angle_gamma   90.00
#
_symmetry.space_group_name_H-M   'P 1'
#
loop_
_entity.id
_entity.type
_entity.pdbx_description
1 polymer ?
#
loop_
_entity_poly.entity_id
_entity_poly.type
_entity_poly.pdbx_seq_one_letter_code
_entity_poly.pdbx_strand_id
1 'polypeptide(L)'
;MISLSRRVLPAAQILLLLLASAAALAADLNAAALVYRSPDQLKWRDPTGAAGINQAVLVGDPEKPGLYVVMNRFKPGNFSRPHFHPNDRFITVIKGTWWVATGNKFDPSLTVPMPTSSFVTHFGKQVHWDGAKDEEAWLIIVGEGPATSTRVEEAK
;
A
#
# COMPACT_ATOMS: atom_id res chain seq x y z
N MET A 1 -65.61 -36.17 10.87
CA MET A 1 -64.15 -36.25 11.02
C MET A 1 -63.52 -35.72 9.74
N ILE A 2 -62.97 -34.47 9.75
CA ILE A 2 -62.37 -33.85 8.59
C ILE A 2 -60.87 -33.86 8.86
N SER A 3 -60.13 -34.65 8.06
CA SER A 3 -58.68 -34.74 8.13
C SER A 3 -58.03 -33.56 7.40
N LEU A 4 -57.37 -32.67 8.14
CA LEU A 4 -56.50 -31.63 7.55
C LEU A 4 -55.13 -32.22 7.25
N SER A 5 -54.82 -32.52 6.01
CA SER A 5 -53.50 -32.86 5.57
C SER A 5 -52.65 -31.58 5.45
N ARG A 6 -51.70 -31.39 6.38
CA ARG A 6 -50.63 -30.35 6.26
C ARG A 6 -49.67 -30.73 5.14
N ARG A 7 -49.72 -30.01 4.04
CA ARG A 7 -48.68 -30.11 3.01
C ARG A 7 -47.42 -29.39 3.51
N VAL A 8 -46.40 -30.14 3.88
CA VAL A 8 -45.06 -29.63 4.16
C VAL A 8 -44.37 -29.42 2.81
N LEU A 9 -44.10 -28.18 2.45
CA LEU A 9 -43.31 -27.87 1.27
C LEU A 9 -41.83 -28.29 1.53
N PRO A 10 -41.18 -28.98 0.58
CA PRO A 10 -39.82 -29.45 0.79
C PRO A 10 -38.85 -28.26 0.89
N ALA A 11 -37.96 -28.31 1.87
CA ALA A 11 -36.95 -27.30 2.20
C ALA A 11 -36.01 -26.94 1.04
N ALA A 12 -35.97 -27.74 -0.01
CA ALA A 12 -35.17 -27.51 -1.20
C ALA A 12 -35.64 -26.32 -2.08
N GLN A 13 -36.89 -25.90 -1.97
CA GLN A 13 -37.41 -24.77 -2.76
C GLN A 13 -37.11 -23.40 -2.14
N ILE A 14 -36.77 -23.33 -0.87
CA ILE A 14 -36.43 -22.09 -0.18
C ILE A 14 -34.96 -21.67 -0.44
N LEU A 15 -34.09 -22.60 -0.75
CA LEU A 15 -32.67 -22.34 -1.00
C LEU A 15 -32.38 -21.74 -2.39
N LEU A 16 -33.28 -21.90 -3.36
CA LEU A 16 -33.09 -21.40 -4.73
C LEU A 16 -33.47 -19.93 -4.90
N LEU A 17 -34.16 -19.33 -3.93
CA LEU A 17 -34.63 -17.93 -3.97
C LEU A 17 -33.61 -16.93 -3.35
N LEU A 18 -32.53 -17.40 -2.73
CA LEU A 18 -31.50 -16.55 -2.08
C LEU A 18 -30.23 -16.34 -2.92
N LEU A 19 -30.13 -16.92 -4.11
CA LEU A 19 -29.01 -16.78 -5.02
C LEU A 19 -29.23 -15.80 -6.18
N ALA A 20 -30.40 -15.19 -6.23
CA ALA A 20 -30.69 -14.15 -7.22
C ALA A 20 -30.49 -12.78 -6.61
N SER A 21 -29.22 -12.36 -6.48
CA SER A 21 -29.02 -10.91 -6.45
C SER A 21 -27.65 -10.43 -6.08
N ALA A 22 -27.37 -9.49 -6.73
CA ALA A 22 -26.45 -8.38 -6.70
C ALA A 22 -25.45 -8.50 -7.85
N ALA A 23 -25.96 -8.59 -9.04
CA ALA A 23 -25.35 -7.82 -10.09
C ALA A 23 -25.55 -6.35 -9.68
N ALA A 24 -24.69 -5.84 -8.82
CA ALA A 24 -24.54 -4.41 -8.65
C ALA A 24 -24.28 -3.88 -10.05
N LEU A 25 -25.23 -3.11 -10.58
CA LEU A 25 -25.03 -2.35 -11.80
C LEU A 25 -23.85 -1.43 -11.51
N ALA A 26 -22.66 -1.87 -11.89
CA ALA A 26 -21.49 -1.01 -11.85
C ALA A 26 -21.84 0.17 -12.77
N ALA A 27 -21.98 1.36 -12.20
CA ALA A 27 -22.18 2.55 -12.99
C ALA A 27 -20.98 2.70 -13.91
N ASP A 28 -21.22 2.86 -15.22
CA ASP A 28 -20.17 3.13 -16.19
C ASP A 28 -19.58 4.51 -15.88
N LEU A 29 -18.35 4.54 -15.35
CA LEU A 29 -17.64 5.77 -15.05
C LEU A 29 -17.08 6.37 -16.35
N ASN A 30 -17.32 7.66 -16.54
CA ASN A 30 -16.74 8.39 -17.68
C ASN A 30 -15.21 8.49 -17.52
N ALA A 31 -14.49 7.78 -18.36
CA ALA A 31 -13.02 7.74 -18.34
C ALA A 31 -12.35 9.09 -18.67
N ALA A 32 -13.09 10.05 -19.25
CA ALA A 32 -12.60 11.43 -19.44
C ALA A 32 -12.68 12.25 -18.15
N ALA A 33 -13.49 11.83 -17.19
CA ALA A 33 -13.68 12.53 -15.90
C ALA A 33 -12.91 11.85 -14.75
N LEU A 34 -12.75 10.53 -14.81
CA LEU A 34 -12.19 9.74 -13.71
C LEU A 34 -11.45 8.51 -14.24
N VAL A 35 -10.25 8.30 -13.72
CA VAL A 35 -9.50 7.03 -13.86
C VAL A 35 -9.25 6.47 -12.47
N TYR A 36 -9.52 5.20 -12.27
CA TYR A 36 -9.25 4.49 -11.02
C TYR A 36 -8.52 3.18 -11.27
N ARG A 37 -7.88 2.68 -10.22
CA ARG A 37 -7.30 1.33 -10.18
C ARG A 37 -7.68 0.68 -8.86
N SER A 38 -8.30 -0.49 -8.94
CA SER A 38 -8.54 -1.34 -7.78
C SER A 38 -7.23 -2.03 -7.33
N PRO A 39 -7.14 -2.53 -6.08
CA PRO A 39 -5.92 -3.14 -5.57
C PRO A 39 -5.36 -4.30 -6.40
N ASP A 40 -6.22 -5.08 -7.04
CA ASP A 40 -5.86 -6.20 -7.93
C ASP A 40 -5.26 -5.75 -9.27
N GLN A 41 -5.49 -4.49 -9.67
CA GLN A 41 -4.96 -3.89 -10.90
C GLN A 41 -3.59 -3.22 -10.68
N LEU A 42 -3.10 -3.13 -9.44
CA LEU A 42 -1.80 -2.54 -9.14
C LEU A 42 -0.67 -3.44 -9.66
N LYS A 43 0.20 -2.86 -10.46
CA LYS A 43 1.39 -3.54 -10.96
C LYS A 43 2.55 -3.32 -10.00
N TRP A 44 2.78 -4.30 -9.15
CA TRP A 44 3.86 -4.28 -8.17
C TRP A 44 5.20 -4.64 -8.82
N ARG A 45 6.23 -3.87 -8.52
CA ARG A 45 7.63 -4.14 -8.85
C ARG A 45 8.48 -4.12 -7.57
N ASP A 46 9.65 -4.70 -7.61
CA ASP A 46 10.65 -4.56 -6.56
C ASP A 46 11.73 -3.55 -7.03
N PRO A 47 11.69 -2.30 -6.57
CA PRO A 47 12.62 -1.27 -7.01
C PRO A 47 14.02 -1.42 -6.40
N THR A 48 14.16 -2.27 -5.39
CA THR A 48 15.39 -2.41 -4.59
C THR A 48 16.10 -3.74 -4.78
N GLY A 49 15.44 -4.72 -5.40
CA GLY A 49 15.89 -6.11 -5.45
C GLY A 49 15.84 -6.83 -4.11
N ALA A 50 15.20 -6.23 -3.11
CA ALA A 50 15.19 -6.72 -1.72
C ALA A 50 13.95 -7.56 -1.39
N ALA A 51 13.32 -8.20 -2.35
CA ALA A 51 12.19 -9.14 -2.23
C ALA A 51 11.07 -8.82 -1.21
N GLY A 52 11.29 -7.92 -0.26
CA GLY A 52 10.38 -7.54 0.82
C GLY A 52 9.81 -6.14 0.72
N ILE A 53 10.28 -5.33 -0.25
CA ILE A 53 9.81 -3.97 -0.49
C ILE A 53 9.28 -3.91 -1.92
N ASN A 54 7.99 -3.67 -2.06
CA ASN A 54 7.34 -3.58 -3.36
C ASN A 54 6.80 -2.18 -3.61
N GLN A 55 6.79 -1.77 -4.87
CA GLN A 55 6.31 -0.46 -5.31
C GLN A 55 5.34 -0.61 -6.48
N ALA A 56 4.24 0.14 -6.46
CA ALA A 56 3.35 0.35 -7.60
C ALA A 56 3.31 1.83 -7.96
N VAL A 57 3.52 2.16 -9.23
CA VAL A 57 3.40 3.53 -9.73
C VAL A 57 1.93 3.85 -9.96
N LEU A 58 1.44 4.90 -9.32
CA LEU A 58 0.05 5.37 -9.45
C LEU A 58 -0.07 6.53 -10.42
N VAL A 59 0.85 7.50 -10.36
CA VAL A 59 0.89 8.68 -11.22
C VAL A 59 2.34 8.97 -11.60
N GLY A 60 2.56 9.47 -12.80
CA GLY A 60 3.87 9.90 -13.29
C GLY A 60 4.88 8.77 -13.48
N ASP A 61 6.15 9.13 -13.41
CA ASP A 61 7.28 8.20 -13.50
C ASP A 61 8.36 8.62 -12.49
N PRO A 62 8.59 7.85 -11.41
CA PRO A 62 9.57 8.23 -10.39
C PRO A 62 11.02 8.24 -10.91
N GLU A 63 11.29 7.73 -12.09
CA GLU A 63 12.63 7.72 -12.69
C GLU A 63 12.92 8.96 -13.56
N LYS A 64 11.89 9.80 -13.80
CA LYS A 64 11.97 11.02 -14.63
C LYS A 64 11.66 12.27 -13.83
N PRO A 65 12.08 13.46 -14.32
CA PRO A 65 11.64 14.72 -13.76
C PRO A 65 10.11 14.85 -13.81
N GLY A 66 9.53 15.47 -12.78
CA GLY A 66 8.10 15.72 -12.64
C GLY A 66 7.46 15.01 -11.45
N LEU A 67 6.22 15.38 -11.20
CA LEU A 67 5.43 14.80 -10.12
C LEU A 67 5.26 13.29 -10.30
N TYR A 68 5.49 12.55 -9.22
CA TYR A 68 5.13 11.15 -9.14
C TYR A 68 4.31 10.83 -7.88
N VAL A 69 3.48 9.81 -7.99
CA VAL A 69 2.81 9.17 -6.85
C VAL A 69 3.05 7.67 -6.94
N VAL A 70 3.58 7.10 -5.87
CA VAL A 70 3.79 5.66 -5.77
C VAL A 70 3.16 5.10 -4.50
N MET A 71 2.78 3.84 -4.55
CA MET A 71 2.42 3.07 -3.36
C MET A 71 3.56 2.12 -3.06
N ASN A 72 4.09 2.18 -1.84
CA ASN A 72 5.09 1.23 -1.35
C ASN A 72 4.45 0.26 -0.35
N ARG A 73 4.94 -0.98 -0.38
CA ARG A 73 4.55 -2.03 0.55
C ARG A 73 5.79 -2.69 1.11
N PHE A 74 5.92 -2.65 2.43
CA PHE A 74 6.94 -3.36 3.19
C PHE A 74 6.33 -4.63 3.77
N LYS A 75 6.90 -5.78 3.48
CA LYS A 75 6.55 -7.03 4.15
C LYS A 75 7.14 -7.06 5.56
N PRO A 76 6.55 -7.81 6.52
CA PRO A 76 7.11 -7.95 7.85
C PRO A 76 8.60 -8.30 7.86
N GLY A 77 9.36 -7.69 8.75
CA GLY A 77 10.80 -7.89 8.92
C GLY A 77 11.69 -7.20 7.89
N ASN A 78 11.12 -6.48 6.91
CA ASN A 78 11.91 -5.85 5.85
C ASN A 78 12.12 -4.37 6.11
N PHE A 79 13.38 -3.94 5.96
CA PHE A 79 13.83 -2.57 6.13
C PHE A 79 14.69 -2.14 4.95
N SER A 80 14.56 -0.87 4.54
CA SER A 80 15.57 -0.20 3.73
C SER A 80 16.86 -0.02 4.54
N ARG A 81 17.99 0.15 3.86
CA ARG A 81 19.25 0.53 4.52
C ARG A 81 19.38 2.05 4.52
N PRO A 82 20.22 2.63 5.38
CA PRO A 82 20.48 4.07 5.42
C PRO A 82 20.75 4.64 4.03
N HIS A 83 19.93 5.62 3.63
CA HIS A 83 19.97 6.24 2.31
C HIS A 83 19.35 7.65 2.36
N PHE A 84 19.50 8.37 1.28
CA PHE A 84 18.79 9.63 1.05
C PHE A 84 18.25 9.72 -0.38
N HIS A 85 17.32 10.63 -0.59
CA HIS A 85 16.78 11.01 -1.90
C HIS A 85 17.15 12.46 -2.23
N PRO A 86 17.21 12.85 -3.52
CA PRO A 86 17.59 14.21 -3.89
C PRO A 86 16.55 15.26 -3.45
N ASN A 87 15.28 14.92 -3.48
CA ASN A 87 14.14 15.81 -3.26
C ASN A 87 13.31 15.37 -2.06
N ASP A 88 12.48 16.28 -1.56
CA ASP A 88 11.52 16.00 -0.51
C ASP A 88 10.48 14.97 -0.97
N ARG A 89 10.03 14.15 -0.04
CA ARG A 89 8.97 13.17 -0.24
C ARG A 89 7.93 13.30 0.85
N PHE A 90 6.68 13.29 0.46
CA PHE A 90 5.51 13.40 1.34
C PHE A 90 4.84 12.03 1.42
N ILE A 91 4.74 11.49 2.63
CA ILE A 91 4.43 10.09 2.85
C ILE A 91 3.24 9.97 3.79
N THR A 92 2.24 9.20 3.37
CA THR A 92 1.09 8.85 4.23
C THR A 92 1.06 7.35 4.44
N VAL A 93 0.97 6.94 5.70
CA VAL A 93 0.77 5.52 6.06
C VAL A 93 -0.70 5.17 5.87
N ILE A 94 -0.99 4.20 4.98
CA ILE A 94 -2.38 3.81 4.65
C ILE A 94 -2.78 2.45 5.22
N LYS A 95 -1.79 1.65 5.69
CA LYS A 95 -2.03 0.36 6.35
C LYS A 95 -0.86 -0.01 7.25
N GLY A 96 -1.17 -0.58 8.41
CA GLY A 96 -0.19 -1.11 9.36
C GLY A 96 0.62 -0.02 10.08
N THR A 97 1.75 -0.42 10.63
CA THR A 97 2.70 0.46 11.31
C THR A 97 4.00 0.50 10.52
N TRP A 98 4.35 1.68 10.03
CA TRP A 98 5.62 1.92 9.37
C TRP A 98 6.65 2.40 10.40
N TRP A 99 7.84 1.85 10.38
CA TRP A 99 8.91 2.13 11.33
C TRP A 99 10.01 2.92 10.65
N VAL A 100 10.36 4.08 11.22
CA VAL A 100 11.31 5.03 10.62
C VAL A 100 12.44 5.37 11.58
N ALA A 101 13.61 5.65 11.01
CA ALA A 101 14.75 6.19 11.73
C ALA A 101 15.56 7.14 10.86
N THR A 102 16.42 7.93 11.47
CA THR A 102 17.34 8.88 10.80
C THR A 102 18.79 8.53 11.10
N GLY A 103 19.70 9.08 10.29
CA GLY A 103 21.14 8.83 10.42
C GLY A 103 21.59 7.52 9.77
N ASN A 104 22.86 7.23 9.88
CA ASN A 104 23.52 6.13 9.17
C ASN A 104 23.76 4.86 10.03
N LYS A 105 23.33 4.84 11.29
CA LYS A 105 23.36 3.63 12.11
C LYS A 105 22.12 2.81 11.85
N PHE A 106 22.27 1.63 11.28
CA PHE A 106 21.18 0.69 11.06
C PHE A 106 20.96 -0.16 12.32
N ASP A 107 19.87 0.12 13.02
CA ASP A 107 19.47 -0.63 14.21
C ASP A 107 17.94 -0.60 14.33
N PRO A 108 17.21 -1.66 13.92
CA PRO A 108 15.74 -1.67 13.95
C PRO A 108 15.13 -1.42 15.34
N SER A 109 15.89 -1.57 16.43
CA SER A 109 15.43 -1.22 17.77
C SER A 109 15.27 0.28 18.00
N LEU A 110 16.00 1.09 17.22
CA LEU A 110 15.99 2.57 17.31
C LEU A 110 14.88 3.23 16.48
N THR A 111 14.05 2.46 15.80
CA THR A 111 12.98 3.00 14.95
C THR A 111 11.79 3.49 15.75
N VAL A 112 11.16 4.55 15.23
CA VAL A 112 9.94 5.15 15.77
C VAL A 112 8.73 4.69 14.96
N PRO A 113 7.63 4.25 15.60
CA PRO A 113 6.44 3.78 14.89
C PRO A 113 5.62 4.93 14.32
N MET A 114 5.20 4.79 13.08
CA MET A 114 4.24 5.64 12.37
C MET A 114 3.01 4.79 12.04
N PRO A 115 1.95 4.85 12.85
CA PRO A 115 0.74 4.07 12.60
C PRO A 115 -0.04 4.60 11.38
N THR A 116 -1.02 3.82 10.93
CA THR A 116 -1.96 4.24 9.87
C THR A 116 -2.50 5.66 10.12
N SER A 117 -2.59 6.46 9.06
CA SER A 117 -2.92 7.90 9.04
C SER A 117 -1.78 8.83 9.47
N SER A 118 -0.60 8.34 9.82
CA SER A 118 0.56 9.19 10.01
C SER A 118 0.98 9.84 8.70
N PHE A 119 1.41 11.12 8.80
CA PHE A 119 2.02 11.86 7.70
C PHE A 119 3.48 12.18 8.06
N VAL A 120 4.38 11.91 7.13
CA VAL A 120 5.83 12.09 7.32
C VAL A 120 6.43 12.79 6.12
N THR A 121 7.31 13.74 6.34
CA THR A 121 8.14 14.34 5.29
C THR A 121 9.57 13.80 5.41
N HIS A 122 10.04 13.14 4.37
CA HIS A 122 11.47 12.89 4.19
C HIS A 122 12.07 14.05 3.43
N PHE A 123 12.88 14.85 4.12
CA PHE A 123 13.58 15.97 3.48
C PHE A 123 14.68 15.47 2.53
N GLY A 124 14.81 16.16 1.41
CA GLY A 124 15.83 15.85 0.42
C GLY A 124 17.24 15.89 1.03
N LYS A 125 18.10 14.95 0.61
CA LYS A 125 19.49 14.81 1.04
C LYS A 125 19.69 14.47 2.53
N GLN A 126 18.60 14.24 3.29
CA GLN A 126 18.68 13.82 4.68
C GLN A 126 18.63 12.30 4.78
N VAL A 127 19.59 11.73 5.55
CA VAL A 127 19.73 10.28 5.70
C VAL A 127 18.63 9.73 6.60
N HIS A 128 17.93 8.73 6.10
CA HIS A 128 16.90 7.99 6.79
C HIS A 128 16.91 6.51 6.36
N TRP A 129 16.16 5.72 7.09
CA TRP A 129 15.85 4.33 6.73
C TRP A 129 14.56 3.92 7.43
N ASP A 130 13.87 2.92 6.89
CA ASP A 130 12.51 2.64 7.23
C ASP A 130 12.12 1.19 6.89
N GLY A 131 11.01 0.72 7.44
CA GLY A 131 10.56 -0.63 7.19
C GLY A 131 9.31 -1.03 7.96
N ALA A 132 9.12 -2.35 8.05
CA ALA A 132 8.04 -2.95 8.79
C ALA A 132 8.58 -4.04 9.73
N LYS A 133 8.09 -4.10 10.98
CA LYS A 133 8.46 -5.11 11.98
C LYS A 133 7.57 -6.33 11.85
N ASP A 134 6.48 -6.36 12.57
CA ASP A 134 5.66 -7.56 12.77
C ASP A 134 4.50 -7.67 11.78
N GLU A 135 4.10 -6.56 11.18
CA GLU A 135 2.99 -6.48 10.21
C GLU A 135 3.40 -5.76 8.93
N GLU A 136 2.63 -5.96 7.87
CA GLU A 136 2.83 -5.30 6.59
C GLU A 136 2.48 -3.81 6.68
N ALA A 137 3.35 -2.93 6.19
CA ALA A 137 3.09 -1.49 6.11
C ALA A 137 2.92 -1.03 4.66
N TRP A 138 1.88 -0.23 4.39
CA TRP A 138 1.61 0.35 3.08
C TRP A 138 1.62 1.87 3.16
N LEU A 139 2.27 2.49 2.18
CA LEU A 139 2.51 3.92 2.12
C LEU A 139 2.05 4.47 0.77
N ILE A 140 1.48 5.68 0.78
CA ILE A 140 1.44 6.54 -0.41
C ILE A 140 2.56 7.54 -0.29
N ILE A 141 3.36 7.68 -1.34
CA ILE A 141 4.48 8.60 -1.42
C ILE A 141 4.27 9.51 -2.62
N VAL A 142 4.30 10.81 -2.36
CA VAL A 142 4.26 11.86 -3.37
C VAL A 142 5.60 12.58 -3.37
N GLY A 143 6.14 12.85 -4.55
CA GLY A 143 7.41 13.57 -4.68
C GLY A 143 7.66 14.09 -6.08
N GLU A 144 8.77 14.79 -6.22
CA GLU A 144 9.30 15.27 -7.50
C GLU A 144 10.45 14.35 -7.93
N GLY A 145 10.36 13.82 -9.13
CA GLY A 145 11.40 12.93 -9.67
C GLY A 145 12.59 13.69 -10.31
N PRO A 146 13.67 13.00 -10.59
CA PRO A 146 13.88 11.57 -10.39
C PRO A 146 14.05 11.18 -8.91
N ALA A 147 13.38 10.12 -8.49
CA ALA A 147 13.38 9.61 -7.12
C ALA A 147 14.52 8.59 -6.89
N THR A 148 15.74 8.96 -7.26
CA THR A 148 16.92 8.12 -7.02
C THR A 148 17.15 7.94 -5.52
N SER A 149 17.73 6.79 -5.15
CA SER A 149 18.14 6.49 -3.78
C SER A 149 19.66 6.34 -3.73
N THR A 150 20.28 7.11 -2.87
CA THR A 150 21.74 7.04 -2.63
C THR A 150 21.98 6.38 -1.28
N ARG A 151 22.55 5.18 -1.28
CA ARG A 151 22.95 4.49 -0.05
C ARG A 151 24.13 5.20 0.60
N VAL A 152 24.15 5.25 1.92
CA VAL A 152 25.28 5.73 2.70
C VAL A 152 25.94 4.57 3.45
N GLU A 153 27.23 4.75 3.80
CA GLU A 153 27.92 3.79 4.65
C GLU A 153 27.29 3.77 6.04
N GLU A 154 27.10 2.56 6.56
CA GLU A 154 26.55 2.39 7.89
C GLU A 154 27.63 2.69 8.95
N ALA A 155 27.28 3.42 10.01
CA ALA A 155 28.15 3.60 11.16
C ALA A 155 28.36 2.24 11.86
N LYS A 156 29.61 1.99 12.24
CA LYS A 156 30.02 0.79 12.99
C LYS A 156 29.63 0.90 14.46
#